data_5959642e1a90c12d222bd8b96802d0fb
#
_entry.id   5959642e1a90c12d222bd8b96802d0fb
#
_cell.length_a   1.000
_cell.length_b   1.000
_cell.length_c   1.000
_cell.angle_alpha   90.00
_cell.angle_beta   90.00
_cell.angle_gamma   90.00
#
_symmetry.space_group_name_H-M   'P 1'
#
loop_
_entity.id
_entity.type
_entity.pdbx_description
1 polymer ?
#
loop_
_entity_poly.entity_id
_entity_poly.type
_entity_poly.pdbx_seq_one_letter_code
_entity_poly.pdbx_strand_id
1 'polypeptide(L)'
;MIETVEALDNVEKIAATKGLTGIYIGPSDLSISMGFKPGLDRVEPEVIKAIKRIENACIDNNIKVGIHCLSPSYLKDKLSNGYHLATLASDIRIYAEGISNKLKEARA
;
A
#
# COMPACT_ATOMS: atom_id res chain seq x y z
N MET A 1 -4.63 -5.34 -8.76
CA MET A 1 -3.86 -4.31 -8.03
C MET A 1 -4.21 -2.94 -8.58
N ILE A 2 -4.28 -1.90 -7.73
CA ILE A 2 -4.48 -0.51 -8.16
C ILE A 2 -3.18 0.24 -7.87
N GLU A 3 -2.54 0.75 -8.93
CA GLU A 3 -1.21 1.38 -8.88
C GLU A 3 -0.99 2.43 -9.97
N THR A 4 -2.04 2.80 -10.70
CA THR A 4 -2.00 3.85 -11.73
C THR A 4 -3.17 4.80 -11.59
N VAL A 5 -3.04 6.02 -12.11
CA VAL A 5 -4.13 7.00 -12.18
C VAL A 5 -5.30 6.44 -13.00
N GLU A 6 -5.03 5.75 -14.11
CA GLU A 6 -6.07 5.13 -14.94
C GLU A 6 -6.89 4.10 -14.14
N ALA A 7 -6.22 3.24 -13.37
CA ALA A 7 -6.90 2.27 -12.51
C ALA A 7 -7.66 2.95 -11.37
N LEU A 8 -7.10 4.02 -10.78
CA LEU A 8 -7.76 4.83 -9.77
C LEU A 8 -9.04 5.49 -10.32
N ASP A 9 -8.99 6.03 -11.53
CA ASP A 9 -10.16 6.67 -12.16
C ASP A 9 -11.30 5.69 -12.47
N ASN A 10 -10.98 4.41 -12.59
CA ASN A 10 -11.93 3.33 -12.82
C ASN A 10 -12.18 2.46 -11.59
N VAL A 11 -11.72 2.85 -10.41
CA VAL A 11 -11.70 1.96 -9.23
C VAL A 11 -13.07 1.47 -8.81
N GLU A 12 -14.11 2.29 -8.91
CA GLU A 12 -15.48 1.90 -8.56
C GLU A 12 -16.02 0.82 -9.51
N LYS A 13 -15.71 0.93 -10.81
CA LYS A 13 -16.08 -0.08 -11.80
C LYS A 13 -15.30 -1.38 -11.60
N ILE A 14 -14.01 -1.26 -11.28
CA ILE A 14 -13.15 -2.41 -10.98
C ILE A 14 -13.68 -3.13 -9.75
N ALA A 15 -13.94 -2.40 -8.66
CA ALA A 15 -14.44 -2.97 -7.41
C ALA A 15 -15.81 -3.66 -7.56
N ALA A 16 -16.66 -3.17 -8.46
CA ALA A 16 -17.97 -3.74 -8.76
C ALA A 16 -17.92 -4.99 -9.66
N THR A 17 -16.74 -5.41 -10.11
CA THR A 17 -16.59 -6.58 -10.99
C THR A 17 -17.00 -7.85 -10.26
N LYS A 18 -17.97 -8.58 -10.83
CA LYS A 18 -18.46 -9.84 -10.25
C LYS A 18 -17.33 -10.87 -10.13
N GLY A 19 -17.20 -11.49 -8.96
CA GLY A 19 -16.18 -12.49 -8.68
C GLY A 19 -14.84 -11.95 -8.23
N LEU A 20 -14.67 -10.61 -8.11
CA LEU A 20 -13.48 -10.00 -7.55
C LEU A 20 -13.45 -10.22 -6.03
N THR A 21 -12.38 -10.82 -5.52
CA THR A 21 -12.19 -11.09 -4.08
C THR A 21 -11.75 -9.85 -3.33
N GLY A 22 -10.91 -9.01 -3.94
CA GLY A 22 -10.37 -7.82 -3.29
C GLY A 22 -9.44 -7.02 -4.19
N ILE A 23 -9.00 -5.89 -3.69
CA ILE A 23 -8.04 -4.99 -4.33
C ILE A 23 -6.81 -4.86 -3.43
N TYR A 24 -5.64 -4.99 -4.04
CA TYR A 24 -4.35 -4.70 -3.40
C TYR A 24 -3.81 -3.37 -3.91
N ILE A 25 -3.43 -2.50 -2.98
CA ILE A 25 -2.94 -1.15 -3.29
C ILE A 25 -1.41 -1.17 -3.39
N GLY A 26 -0.88 -0.67 -4.51
CA GLY A 26 0.54 -0.43 -4.74
C GLY A 26 0.89 1.07 -4.56
N PRO A 27 1.16 1.56 -3.34
CA PRO A 27 1.29 3.00 -3.09
C PRO A 27 2.48 3.65 -3.79
N SER A 28 3.57 2.92 -3.97
CA SER A 28 4.79 3.44 -4.62
C SER A 28 4.54 3.74 -6.11
N ASP A 29 4.02 2.76 -6.84
CA ASP A 29 3.72 2.93 -8.26
C ASP A 29 2.55 3.89 -8.50
N LEU A 30 1.53 3.85 -7.64
CA LEU A 30 0.45 4.83 -7.66
C LEU A 30 1.00 6.26 -7.48
N SER A 31 1.93 6.47 -6.56
CA SER A 31 2.56 7.77 -6.35
C SER A 31 3.30 8.25 -7.59
N ILE A 32 4.07 7.38 -8.24
CA ILE A 32 4.77 7.69 -9.51
C ILE A 32 3.76 8.09 -10.57
N SER A 33 2.69 7.31 -10.74
CA SER A 33 1.64 7.58 -11.71
C SER A 33 0.92 8.91 -11.46
N MET A 34 0.84 9.35 -10.20
CA MET A 34 0.29 10.64 -9.80
C MET A 34 1.30 11.80 -9.89
N GLY A 35 2.55 11.57 -10.31
CA GLY A 35 3.59 12.60 -10.45
C GLY A 35 4.40 12.84 -9.18
N PHE A 36 4.30 11.99 -8.18
CA PHE A 36 5.10 12.04 -6.94
C PHE A 36 6.31 11.11 -7.01
N LYS A 37 7.24 11.28 -6.08
CA LYS A 37 8.37 10.35 -5.91
C LYS A 37 7.87 8.96 -5.45
N PRO A 38 8.55 7.86 -5.84
CA PRO A 38 8.21 6.54 -5.34
C PRO A 38 8.38 6.46 -3.82
N GLY A 39 7.56 5.65 -3.17
CA GLY A 39 7.66 5.39 -1.73
C GLY A 39 6.43 4.68 -1.16
N LEU A 40 6.62 4.08 -0.01
CA LEU A 40 5.58 3.45 0.80
C LEU A 40 5.24 4.34 2.00
N ASP A 41 4.21 3.98 2.77
CA ASP A 41 3.77 4.72 3.97
C ASP A 41 3.58 6.22 3.66
N ARG A 42 2.78 6.49 2.62
CA ARG A 42 2.65 7.83 2.02
C ARG A 42 2.02 8.83 2.97
N VAL A 43 2.50 10.07 2.87
CA VAL A 43 2.07 11.21 3.70
C VAL A 43 1.48 12.37 2.88
N GLU A 44 1.65 12.36 1.56
CA GLU A 44 1.08 13.39 0.68
C GLU A 44 -0.45 13.31 0.68
N PRO A 45 -1.14 14.43 0.95
CA PRO A 45 -2.60 14.44 1.06
C PRO A 45 -3.32 13.87 -0.16
N GLU A 46 -2.81 14.12 -1.37
CA GLU A 46 -3.38 13.64 -2.63
C GLU A 46 -3.29 12.11 -2.73
N VAL A 47 -2.16 11.54 -2.34
CA VAL A 47 -1.95 10.08 -2.35
C VAL A 47 -2.80 9.42 -1.26
N ILE A 48 -2.86 10.01 -0.07
CA ILE A 48 -3.74 9.52 1.02
C ILE A 48 -5.20 9.52 0.57
N LYS A 49 -5.65 10.59 -0.10
CA LYS A 49 -7.01 10.68 -0.65
C LYS A 49 -7.29 9.61 -1.71
N ALA A 50 -6.32 9.33 -2.58
CA ALA A 50 -6.42 8.26 -3.57
C ALA A 50 -6.54 6.88 -2.90
N ILE A 51 -5.68 6.59 -1.93
CA ILE A 51 -5.75 5.34 -1.13
C ILE A 51 -7.11 5.20 -0.45
N LYS A 52 -7.62 6.28 0.14
CA LYS A 52 -8.94 6.28 0.80
C LYS A 52 -10.09 6.04 -0.19
N ARG A 53 -9.99 6.57 -1.42
CA ARG A 53 -10.98 6.30 -2.47
C ARG A 53 -11.01 4.80 -2.84
N ILE A 54 -9.84 4.17 -2.96
CA ILE A 54 -9.75 2.73 -3.24
C ILE A 54 -10.35 1.91 -2.08
N GLU A 55 -10.03 2.28 -0.85
CA GLU A 55 -10.58 1.66 0.37
C GLU A 55 -12.11 1.74 0.37
N ASN A 56 -12.67 2.92 0.13
CA ASN A 56 -14.12 3.13 0.08
C ASN A 56 -14.78 2.29 -1.02
N ALA A 57 -14.19 2.21 -2.21
CA ALA A 57 -14.69 1.36 -3.29
C ALA A 57 -14.74 -0.13 -2.90
N CYS A 58 -13.74 -0.59 -2.13
CA CYS A 58 -13.77 -1.95 -1.59
C CYS A 58 -14.88 -2.17 -0.56
N ILE A 59 -15.07 -1.22 0.35
CA ILE A 59 -16.12 -1.26 1.39
C ILE A 59 -17.50 -1.28 0.72
N ASP A 60 -17.75 -0.38 -0.22
CA ASP A 60 -19.04 -0.23 -0.91
C ASP A 60 -19.44 -1.48 -1.71
N ASN A 61 -18.46 -2.26 -2.16
CA ASN A 61 -18.68 -3.50 -2.90
C ASN A 61 -18.49 -4.77 -2.05
N ASN A 62 -18.27 -4.63 -0.74
CA ASN A 62 -18.03 -5.74 0.19
C ASN A 62 -16.92 -6.69 -0.27
N ILE A 63 -15.83 -6.15 -0.81
CA ILE A 63 -14.63 -6.89 -1.21
C ILE A 63 -13.47 -6.56 -0.28
N LYS A 64 -12.44 -7.40 -0.32
CA LYS A 64 -11.26 -7.26 0.56
C LYS A 64 -10.35 -6.13 0.09
N VAL A 65 -9.65 -5.49 1.03
CA VAL A 65 -8.63 -4.49 0.74
C VAL A 65 -7.29 -4.89 1.35
N GLY A 66 -6.24 -4.75 0.56
CA GLY A 66 -4.87 -4.96 0.99
C GLY A 66 -3.96 -3.82 0.55
N ILE A 67 -2.81 -3.68 1.22
CA ILE A 67 -1.84 -2.61 0.93
C ILE A 67 -0.41 -3.06 1.21
N HIS A 68 0.54 -2.54 0.44
CA HIS A 68 1.97 -2.69 0.68
C HIS A 68 2.48 -1.60 1.62
N CYS A 69 3.14 -1.98 2.70
CA CYS A 69 3.64 -1.09 3.75
C CYS A 69 5.17 -1.16 3.88
N LEU A 70 5.79 -0.10 4.38
CA LEU A 70 7.21 -0.07 4.68
C LEU A 70 7.47 -0.39 6.16
N SER A 71 6.76 0.26 7.08
CA SER A 71 7.02 0.16 8.51
C SER A 71 6.02 -0.73 9.24
N PRO A 72 6.45 -1.42 10.31
CA PRO A 72 5.54 -2.20 11.16
C PRO A 72 4.42 -1.36 11.77
N SER A 73 4.69 -0.08 12.11
CA SER A 73 3.69 0.82 12.70
C SER A 73 2.57 1.15 11.72
N TYR A 74 2.92 1.47 10.47
CA TYR A 74 1.94 1.75 9.42
C TYR A 74 1.13 0.50 9.07
N LEU A 75 1.77 -0.66 8.97
CA LEU A 75 1.12 -1.95 8.77
C LEU A 75 0.09 -2.24 9.86
N LYS A 76 0.48 -2.08 11.13
CA LYS A 76 -0.40 -2.28 12.28
C LYS A 76 -1.60 -1.33 12.24
N ASP A 77 -1.36 -0.05 11.92
CA ASP A 77 -2.43 0.95 11.73
C ASP A 77 -3.43 0.50 10.68
N LYS A 78 -2.97 0.07 9.51
CA LYS A 78 -3.84 -0.39 8.41
C LYS A 78 -4.69 -1.60 8.81
N LEU A 79 -4.09 -2.62 9.42
CA LEU A 79 -4.83 -3.79 9.91
C LEU A 79 -5.85 -3.41 10.98
N SER A 80 -5.50 -2.50 11.91
CA SER A 80 -6.43 -2.01 12.94
C SER A 80 -7.59 -1.18 12.37
N ASN A 81 -7.42 -0.60 11.19
CA ASN A 81 -8.43 0.19 10.48
C ASN A 81 -9.18 -0.59 9.38
N GLY A 82 -9.20 -1.92 9.48
CA GLY A 82 -10.07 -2.76 8.65
C GLY A 82 -9.47 -3.28 7.35
N TYR A 83 -8.17 -3.11 7.12
CA TYR A 83 -7.50 -3.79 6.01
C TYR A 83 -7.41 -5.29 6.28
N HIS A 84 -7.63 -6.09 5.25
CA HIS A 84 -7.64 -7.56 5.34
C HIS A 84 -6.25 -8.18 5.09
N LEU A 85 -5.38 -7.44 4.41
CA LEU A 85 -4.02 -7.82 4.10
C LEU A 85 -3.12 -6.61 4.14
N ALA A 86 -2.00 -6.70 4.84
CA ALA A 86 -0.93 -5.72 4.77
C ALA A 86 0.40 -6.47 4.67
N THR A 87 1.20 -6.13 3.66
CA THR A 87 2.52 -6.74 3.46
C THR A 87 3.60 -5.76 3.89
N LEU A 88 4.68 -6.29 4.47
CA LEU A 88 5.76 -5.51 5.06
C LEU A 88 6.99 -5.50 4.16
N ALA A 89 7.37 -4.31 3.68
CA ALA A 89 8.62 -4.07 2.96
C ALA A 89 8.90 -5.14 1.86
N SER A 90 10.14 -5.56 1.72
CA SER A 90 10.57 -6.71 0.91
C SER A 90 11.67 -7.47 1.62
N ASP A 91 11.86 -8.73 1.27
CA ASP A 91 12.92 -9.58 1.80
C ASP A 91 14.30 -8.94 1.63
N ILE A 92 14.64 -8.45 0.44
CA ILE A 92 15.92 -7.81 0.16
C ILE A 92 16.13 -6.54 1.00
N ARG A 93 15.09 -5.74 1.26
CA ARG A 93 15.19 -4.56 2.10
C ARG A 93 15.46 -4.95 3.55
N ILE A 94 14.69 -5.89 4.09
CA ILE A 94 14.85 -6.38 5.48
C ILE A 94 16.24 -7.00 5.66
N TYR A 95 16.69 -7.77 4.68
CA TYR A 95 18.02 -8.36 4.68
C TYR A 95 19.14 -7.30 4.70
N ALA A 96 19.06 -6.31 3.82
CA ALA A 96 20.03 -5.23 3.73
C ALA A 96 20.09 -4.37 5.01
N GLU A 97 18.94 -4.05 5.58
CA GLU A 97 18.84 -3.34 6.86
C GLU A 97 19.42 -4.15 8.01
N GLY A 98 19.13 -5.45 8.07
CA GLY A 98 19.68 -6.37 9.07
C GLY A 98 21.21 -6.43 9.03
N ILE A 99 21.79 -6.58 7.85
CA ILE A 99 23.25 -6.57 7.67
C ILE A 99 23.83 -5.22 8.07
N SER A 100 23.24 -4.11 7.59
CA SER A 100 23.72 -2.76 7.91
C SER A 100 23.76 -2.51 9.41
N ASN A 101 22.72 -2.92 10.13
CA ASN A 101 22.64 -2.75 11.57
C ASN A 101 23.69 -3.58 12.30
N LYS A 102 23.89 -4.85 11.92
CA LYS A 102 24.91 -5.73 12.49
C LYS A 102 26.33 -5.19 12.26
N LEU A 103 26.62 -4.68 11.09
CA LEU A 103 27.91 -4.05 10.80
C LEU A 103 28.14 -2.76 11.59
N LYS A 104 27.11 -1.95 11.81
CA LYS A 104 27.20 -0.78 12.66
C LYS A 104 27.51 -1.16 14.12
N GLU A 105 26.79 -2.13 14.67
CA GLU A 105 27.05 -2.66 16.01
C GLU A 105 28.48 -3.18 16.14
N ALA A 106 28.98 -3.95 15.18
CA ALA A 106 30.32 -4.53 15.20
C ALA A 106 31.46 -3.48 15.09
N ARG A 107 31.16 -2.31 14.52
CA ARG A 107 32.14 -1.22 14.31
C ARG A 107 32.07 -0.13 15.38
N ALA A 108 31.07 -0.19 16.24
CA ALA A 108 30.88 0.79 17.33
C ALA A 108 31.86 0.52 18.57
#